data_f676c1cac4a99c3125dc1f7cec3b9071
#
_entry.id   f676c1cac4a99c3125dc1f7cec3b9071
#
_cell.length_a   1.000
_cell.length_b   1.000
_cell.length_c   1.000
_cell.angle_alpha   90.00
_cell.angle_beta   90.00
_cell.angle_gamma   90.00
#
_symmetry.space_group_name_H-M   'P 1'
#
loop_
_entity.id
_entity.type
_entity.pdbx_description
1 polymer ?
#
loop_
_entity_poly.entity_id
_entity_poly.type
_entity_poly.pdbx_seq_one_letter_code
_entity_poly.pdbx_strand_id
1 'polypeptide(L)'
;MTDAKDEASSGGAAPLSTPAPSRLASLFSRRTFMKWSLPAGWTAFTAACAAGLVATGRFMFPNVLFEAPQSFKAGFPDEYNVGEVDTRWTDAYGVWIVREQTGFYALISTCTHLGCTPNWLASENKFKCPCHGSGFYRTGVNFEGPAPRPLERARISLADDGQILVDKSVKYQQEKGEWEIPGSFLHV
;
A
#
# COMPACT_ATOMS: atom_id res chain seq x y z
N MET A 1 -44.51 8.18 105.55
CA MET A 1 -45.16 6.89 105.55
C MET A 1 -45.25 6.49 104.07
N THR A 2 -44.55 5.47 103.84
CA THR A 2 -44.55 4.43 102.80
C THR A 2 -43.87 4.72 101.50
N ASP A 3 -42.75 4.07 101.44
CA ASP A 3 -41.91 3.88 100.27
C ASP A 3 -42.59 3.10 99.13
N ALA A 4 -42.32 3.47 97.95
CA ALA A 4 -42.53 2.64 96.74
C ALA A 4 -41.22 2.62 95.94
N LYS A 5 -40.61 1.48 95.91
CA LYS A 5 -39.42 1.14 95.16
C LYS A 5 -39.75 0.96 93.71
N ASP A 6 -39.13 1.72 92.84
CA ASP A 6 -39.14 1.50 91.42
C ASP A 6 -38.00 0.58 91.04
N GLU A 7 -38.27 -0.62 90.57
CA GLU A 7 -37.32 -1.55 89.96
C GLU A 7 -37.16 -1.18 88.48
N ALA A 8 -36.00 -0.66 88.08
CA ALA A 8 -35.63 -0.42 86.72
C ALA A 8 -35.15 -1.76 86.10
N SER A 9 -35.96 -2.26 85.17
CA SER A 9 -35.66 -3.44 84.30
C SER A 9 -34.60 -3.03 83.25
N SER A 10 -33.38 -3.52 83.44
CA SER A 10 -32.32 -3.37 82.41
C SER A 10 -32.50 -4.45 81.35
N GLY A 11 -33.16 -4.07 80.29
CA GLY A 11 -33.19 -4.83 79.04
C GLY A 11 -31.85 -4.77 78.32
N GLY A 12 -31.08 -5.83 78.46
CA GLY A 12 -29.83 -6.03 77.71
C GLY A 12 -30.12 -6.29 76.23
N ALA A 13 -29.81 -5.34 75.41
CA ALA A 13 -29.82 -5.54 74.01
C ALA A 13 -28.70 -6.50 73.55
N ALA A 14 -29.07 -7.65 73.04
CA ALA A 14 -28.15 -8.62 72.45
C ALA A 14 -27.34 -7.96 71.31
N PRO A 15 -26.00 -8.22 71.25
CA PRO A 15 -25.19 -7.66 70.16
C PRO A 15 -25.65 -8.27 68.80
N LEU A 16 -26.00 -7.38 67.86
CA LEU A 16 -26.26 -7.77 66.49
C LEU A 16 -25.02 -8.48 65.92
N SER A 17 -25.13 -9.76 65.68
CA SER A 17 -24.13 -10.56 64.99
C SER A 17 -24.08 -10.08 63.53
N THR A 18 -23.02 -9.37 63.19
CA THR A 18 -22.72 -9.04 61.80
C THR A 18 -22.47 -10.32 61.01
N PRO A 19 -23.20 -10.57 59.92
CA PRO A 19 -23.00 -11.77 59.13
C PRO A 19 -21.58 -11.78 58.57
N ALA A 20 -20.92 -12.94 58.66
CA ALA A 20 -19.58 -13.12 58.12
C ALA A 20 -19.59 -12.83 56.60
N PRO A 21 -18.59 -12.07 56.10
CA PRO A 21 -18.57 -11.71 54.68
C PRO A 21 -18.51 -12.98 53.82
N SER A 22 -19.42 -13.09 52.85
CA SER A 22 -19.44 -14.22 51.90
C SER A 22 -18.05 -14.34 51.23
N ARG A 23 -17.65 -15.55 50.85
CA ARG A 23 -16.35 -15.79 50.19
C ARG A 23 -16.18 -14.90 48.93
N LEU A 24 -17.27 -14.56 48.25
CA LEU A 24 -17.29 -13.63 47.11
C LEU A 24 -16.93 -12.19 47.54
N ALA A 25 -17.45 -11.72 48.70
CA ALA A 25 -17.14 -10.38 49.18
C ALA A 25 -15.66 -10.24 49.63
N SER A 26 -15.01 -11.33 50.04
CA SER A 26 -13.57 -11.33 50.37
C SER A 26 -12.67 -11.23 49.14
N LEU A 27 -13.11 -11.72 47.99
CA LEU A 27 -12.40 -11.59 46.72
C LEU A 27 -12.38 -10.14 46.19
N PHE A 28 -13.41 -9.35 46.52
CA PHE A 28 -13.53 -7.94 46.12
C PHE A 28 -13.08 -6.96 47.23
N SER A 29 -12.32 -7.41 48.23
CA SER A 29 -11.81 -6.49 49.21
C SER A 29 -10.84 -5.49 48.58
N ARG A 30 -10.88 -4.20 49.02
CA ARG A 30 -9.97 -3.14 48.55
C ARG A 30 -8.51 -3.57 48.62
N ARG A 31 -8.13 -4.32 49.64
CA ARG A 31 -6.76 -4.81 49.86
C ARG A 31 -6.37 -5.88 48.82
N THR A 32 -7.28 -6.77 48.47
CA THR A 32 -7.06 -7.79 47.45
C THR A 32 -6.99 -7.16 46.06
N PHE A 33 -7.88 -6.21 45.75
CA PHE A 33 -7.87 -5.45 44.50
C PHE A 33 -6.52 -4.73 44.31
N MET A 34 -6.04 -4.02 45.33
CA MET A 34 -4.76 -3.29 45.27
C MET A 34 -3.56 -4.21 45.04
N LYS A 35 -3.59 -5.42 45.61
CA LYS A 35 -2.49 -6.41 45.45
C LYS A 35 -2.44 -6.99 44.03
N TRP A 36 -3.60 -7.16 43.37
CA TRP A 36 -3.67 -7.80 42.07
C TRP A 36 -3.74 -6.79 40.89
N SER A 37 -4.26 -5.58 41.14
CA SER A 37 -4.38 -4.58 40.07
C SER A 37 -3.04 -4.11 39.52
N LEU A 38 -2.03 -3.94 40.37
CA LEU A 38 -0.71 -3.49 39.95
C LEU A 38 -0.01 -4.53 39.03
N PRO A 39 0.18 -5.80 39.45
CA PRO A 39 0.79 -6.79 38.57
C PRO A 39 -0.06 -7.07 37.33
N ALA A 40 -1.40 -7.10 37.43
CA ALA A 40 -2.29 -7.26 36.29
C ALA A 40 -2.16 -6.08 35.28
N GLY A 41 -2.07 -4.85 35.81
CA GLY A 41 -1.84 -3.67 34.97
C GLY A 41 -0.50 -3.72 34.23
N TRP A 42 0.57 -4.10 34.94
CA TRP A 42 1.89 -4.24 34.32
C TRP A 42 1.96 -5.37 33.29
N THR A 43 1.32 -6.52 33.54
CA THR A 43 1.29 -7.61 32.57
C THR A 43 0.49 -7.23 31.33
N ALA A 44 -0.65 -6.55 31.48
CA ALA A 44 -1.44 -6.06 30.36
C ALA A 44 -0.67 -5.01 29.54
N PHE A 45 0.02 -4.09 30.23
CA PHE A 45 0.83 -3.07 29.56
C PHE A 45 2.00 -3.68 28.76
N THR A 46 2.75 -4.60 29.39
CA THR A 46 3.87 -5.26 28.70
C THR A 46 3.40 -6.12 27.52
N ALA A 47 2.26 -6.81 27.66
CA ALA A 47 1.65 -7.55 26.55
C ALA A 47 1.23 -6.63 25.40
N ALA A 48 0.62 -5.49 25.70
CA ALA A 48 0.24 -4.50 24.70
C ALA A 48 1.48 -3.92 23.98
N CYS A 49 2.53 -3.59 24.73
CA CYS A 49 3.80 -3.11 24.12
C CYS A 49 4.44 -4.18 23.24
N ALA A 50 4.49 -5.43 23.68
CA ALA A 50 5.03 -6.53 22.89
C ALA A 50 4.23 -6.76 21.60
N ALA A 51 2.89 -6.76 21.70
CA ALA A 51 2.03 -6.86 20.53
C ALA A 51 2.24 -5.69 19.55
N GLY A 52 2.38 -4.47 20.07
CA GLY A 52 2.68 -3.28 19.26
C GLY A 52 4.03 -3.39 18.55
N LEU A 53 5.07 -3.87 19.24
CA LEU A 53 6.39 -4.09 18.64
C LEU A 53 6.34 -5.15 17.52
N VAL A 54 5.65 -6.26 17.77
CA VAL A 54 5.46 -7.31 16.74
C VAL A 54 4.69 -6.78 15.54
N ALA A 55 3.60 -6.02 15.77
CA ALA A 55 2.82 -5.42 14.71
C ALA A 55 3.66 -4.41 13.89
N THR A 56 4.45 -3.57 14.55
CA THR A 56 5.35 -2.62 13.90
C THR A 56 6.43 -3.34 13.09
N GLY A 57 7.06 -4.37 13.68
CA GLY A 57 8.04 -5.20 12.96
C GLY A 57 7.43 -5.86 11.73
N ARG A 58 6.23 -6.43 11.87
CA ARG A 58 5.51 -7.03 10.73
C ARG A 58 5.13 -6.03 9.65
N PHE A 59 4.78 -4.79 10.04
CA PHE A 59 4.50 -3.71 9.10
C PHE A 59 5.74 -3.28 8.31
N MET A 60 6.93 -3.29 8.94
CA MET A 60 8.19 -2.94 8.30
C MET A 60 8.64 -3.96 7.25
N PHE A 61 8.19 -5.21 7.33
CA PHE A 61 8.49 -6.27 6.38
C PHE A 61 7.25 -6.63 5.56
N PRO A 62 7.13 -6.14 4.32
CA PRO A 62 5.97 -6.47 3.46
C PRO A 62 5.94 -7.97 3.17
N ASN A 63 4.78 -8.59 3.38
CA ASN A 63 4.59 -10.04 3.24
C ASN A 63 4.44 -10.52 1.80
N VAL A 64 4.09 -9.63 0.91
CA VAL A 64 3.77 -10.01 -0.47
C VAL A 64 4.25 -8.90 -1.39
N LEU A 65 5.13 -9.26 -2.25
CA LEU A 65 5.45 -8.52 -3.45
C LEU A 65 4.78 -9.25 -4.62
N PHE A 66 3.50 -8.99 -4.80
CA PHE A 66 2.83 -9.32 -6.05
C PHE A 66 3.25 -8.22 -7.05
N GLU A 67 4.45 -8.34 -7.55
CA GLU A 67 4.85 -7.56 -8.70
C GLU A 67 4.27 -8.23 -9.95
N ALA A 68 3.56 -7.45 -10.77
CA ALA A 68 3.15 -7.92 -12.07
C ALA A 68 4.40 -8.40 -12.84
N PRO A 69 4.29 -9.44 -13.68
CA PRO A 69 5.41 -9.94 -14.45
C PRO A 69 6.14 -8.78 -15.13
N GLN A 70 7.46 -8.72 -14.94
CA GLN A 70 8.27 -7.65 -15.54
C GLN A 70 8.37 -7.79 -17.06
N SER A 71 8.20 -9.01 -17.58
CA SER A 71 8.18 -9.30 -19.01
C SER A 71 6.85 -9.93 -19.42
N PHE A 72 6.35 -9.55 -20.60
CA PHE A 72 5.12 -10.08 -21.16
C PHE A 72 5.20 -10.11 -22.70
N LYS A 73 4.40 -10.99 -23.29
CA LYS A 73 4.23 -11.06 -24.74
C LYS A 73 3.07 -10.17 -25.16
N ALA A 74 3.35 -9.28 -26.09
CA ALA A 74 2.42 -8.26 -26.54
C ALA A 74 1.74 -8.59 -27.88
N GLY A 75 1.71 -9.87 -28.27
CA GLY A 75 1.12 -10.30 -29.53
C GLY A 75 2.04 -10.14 -30.73
N PHE A 76 1.49 -10.29 -31.91
CA PHE A 76 2.26 -10.25 -33.15
C PHE A 76 2.38 -8.82 -33.71
N PRO A 77 3.48 -8.50 -34.42
CA PRO A 77 3.68 -7.20 -35.03
C PRO A 77 2.54 -6.76 -35.97
N ASP A 78 1.90 -7.71 -36.65
CA ASP A 78 0.82 -7.43 -37.62
C ASP A 78 -0.49 -6.96 -36.97
N GLU A 79 -0.63 -7.15 -35.64
CA GLU A 79 -1.80 -6.69 -34.89
C GLU A 79 -1.83 -5.17 -34.64
N TYR A 80 -0.74 -4.48 -34.95
CA TYR A 80 -0.57 -3.07 -34.66
C TYR A 80 -0.62 -2.24 -35.94
N ASN A 81 -1.30 -1.09 -35.90
CA ASN A 81 -1.33 -0.16 -37.02
C ASN A 81 -0.15 0.80 -36.99
N VAL A 82 0.43 1.06 -38.17
CA VAL A 82 1.55 2.00 -38.29
C VAL A 82 1.10 3.42 -37.92
N GLY A 83 1.90 4.06 -37.06
CA GLY A 83 1.65 5.42 -36.60
C GLY A 83 0.69 5.50 -35.39
N GLU A 84 0.21 4.38 -34.88
CA GLU A 84 -0.69 4.34 -33.71
C GLU A 84 0.03 4.02 -32.40
N VAL A 85 -0.60 4.41 -31.32
CA VAL A 85 -0.24 4.06 -29.93
C VAL A 85 -1.26 3.06 -29.42
N ASP A 86 -0.81 1.85 -29.11
CA ASP A 86 -1.63 0.82 -28.51
C ASP A 86 -1.67 0.96 -26.99
N THR A 87 -2.87 1.11 -26.45
CA THR A 87 -3.13 1.29 -25.02
C THR A 87 -3.61 0.02 -24.31
N ARG A 88 -3.77 -1.11 -25.02
CA ARG A 88 -4.28 -2.38 -24.45
C ARG A 88 -3.48 -2.85 -23.24
N TRP A 89 -2.21 -2.56 -23.19
CA TRP A 89 -1.27 -3.04 -22.18
C TRP A 89 -1.09 -2.07 -21.01
N THR A 90 -1.78 -0.94 -21.02
CA THR A 90 -1.60 0.11 -20.01
C THR A 90 -2.07 -0.35 -18.63
N ASP A 91 -3.28 -0.91 -18.53
CA ASP A 91 -3.87 -1.28 -17.24
C ASP A 91 -3.18 -2.51 -16.62
N ALA A 92 -2.85 -3.51 -17.44
CA ALA A 92 -2.27 -4.76 -16.96
C ALA A 92 -0.75 -4.66 -16.69
N TYR A 93 -0.03 -3.90 -17.54
CA TYR A 93 1.43 -3.89 -17.53
C TYR A 93 2.05 -2.50 -17.40
N GLY A 94 1.27 -1.45 -17.52
CA GLY A 94 1.76 -0.08 -17.43
C GLY A 94 2.64 0.32 -18.62
N VAL A 95 2.30 -0.13 -19.84
CA VAL A 95 3.08 0.10 -21.05
C VAL A 95 2.18 0.49 -22.21
N TRP A 96 2.65 1.41 -23.03
CA TRP A 96 2.12 1.66 -24.38
C TRP A 96 3.08 1.11 -25.44
N ILE A 97 2.53 0.47 -26.46
CA ILE A 97 3.32 0.04 -27.62
C ILE A 97 3.04 1.02 -28.77
N VAL A 98 4.10 1.55 -29.31
CA VAL A 98 4.01 2.49 -30.45
C VAL A 98 4.63 1.82 -31.66
N ARG A 99 3.85 1.74 -32.75
CA ARG A 99 4.35 1.28 -34.06
C ARG A 99 4.73 2.48 -34.92
N GLU A 100 5.99 2.55 -35.30
CA GLU A 100 6.49 3.44 -36.35
C GLU A 100 6.62 2.70 -37.68
N GLN A 101 6.97 3.41 -38.72
CA GLN A 101 7.18 2.79 -40.04
C GLN A 101 8.34 1.81 -40.08
N THR A 102 9.34 2.03 -39.25
CA THR A 102 10.58 1.24 -39.21
C THR A 102 10.62 0.21 -38.06
N GLY A 103 9.58 0.15 -37.23
CA GLY A 103 9.53 -0.78 -36.12
C GLY A 103 8.73 -0.32 -34.91
N PHE A 104 9.10 -0.78 -33.73
CA PHE A 104 8.34 -0.60 -32.50
C PHE A 104 9.20 -0.08 -31.36
N TYR A 105 8.57 0.66 -30.45
CA TYR A 105 9.10 0.90 -29.12
C TYR A 105 7.99 0.81 -28.07
N ALA A 106 8.38 0.50 -26.83
CA ALA A 106 7.47 0.37 -25.69
C ALA A 106 7.74 1.52 -24.71
N LEU A 107 6.76 2.37 -24.48
CA LEU A 107 6.82 3.46 -23.50
C LEU A 107 6.25 3.00 -22.18
N ILE A 108 6.96 3.27 -21.09
CA ILE A 108 6.44 3.05 -19.74
C ILE A 108 5.43 4.13 -19.40
N SER A 109 4.21 3.74 -19.03
CA SER A 109 3.08 4.64 -18.78
C SER A 109 3.17 5.39 -17.45
N THR A 110 4.39 5.72 -17.02
CA THR A 110 4.65 6.40 -15.76
C THR A 110 5.19 7.80 -16.03
N CYS A 111 4.41 8.82 -15.64
CA CYS A 111 4.82 10.21 -15.75
C CYS A 111 6.08 10.48 -14.93
N THR A 112 7.07 11.09 -15.55
CA THR A 112 8.38 11.38 -14.92
C THR A 112 8.32 12.51 -13.89
N HIS A 113 7.17 13.16 -13.70
CA HIS A 113 6.97 14.12 -12.61
C HIS A 113 6.80 13.42 -11.26
N LEU A 114 5.69 12.72 -11.03
CA LEU A 114 5.33 12.06 -9.76
C LEU A 114 4.65 10.69 -9.96
N GLY A 115 4.86 10.03 -11.08
CA GLY A 115 4.45 8.65 -11.28
C GLY A 115 3.01 8.41 -11.71
N CYS A 116 2.22 9.47 -12.00
CA CYS A 116 0.86 9.28 -12.54
C CYS A 116 0.89 8.64 -13.93
N THR A 117 -0.18 7.98 -14.34
CA THR A 117 -0.34 7.48 -15.72
C THR A 117 -0.93 8.57 -16.62
N PRO A 118 -0.21 9.06 -17.65
CA PRO A 118 -0.75 9.97 -18.62
C PRO A 118 -1.81 9.29 -19.51
N ASN A 119 -2.74 10.06 -20.04
CA ASN A 119 -3.74 9.60 -21.00
C ASN A 119 -3.25 9.82 -22.43
N TRP A 120 -3.42 8.83 -23.31
CA TRP A 120 -3.21 9.02 -24.73
C TRP A 120 -4.40 9.74 -25.37
N LEU A 121 -4.15 10.87 -25.99
CA LEU A 121 -5.14 11.66 -26.71
C LEU A 121 -4.90 11.48 -28.22
N ALA A 122 -5.58 10.50 -28.81
CA ALA A 122 -5.39 10.13 -30.23
C ALA A 122 -5.68 11.31 -31.19
N SER A 123 -6.71 12.11 -30.90
CA SER A 123 -7.06 13.29 -31.71
C SER A 123 -6.00 14.38 -31.69
N GLU A 124 -5.18 14.43 -30.66
CA GLU A 124 -4.13 15.45 -30.49
C GLU A 124 -2.72 14.87 -30.65
N ASN A 125 -2.63 13.55 -30.88
CA ASN A 125 -1.38 12.81 -31.09
C ASN A 125 -0.33 13.07 -29.98
N LYS A 126 -0.81 13.09 -28.71
CA LYS A 126 0.01 13.37 -27.53
C LYS A 126 -0.47 12.62 -26.30
N PHE A 127 0.42 12.45 -25.32
CA PHE A 127 0.04 12.03 -23.97
C PHE A 127 -0.14 13.26 -23.07
N LYS A 128 -1.17 13.24 -22.23
CA LYS A 128 -1.44 14.30 -21.25
C LYS A 128 -1.65 13.70 -19.88
N CYS A 129 -0.83 14.14 -18.93
CA CYS A 129 -0.95 13.69 -17.55
C CYS A 129 -2.07 14.45 -16.82
N PRO A 130 -3.09 13.76 -16.28
CA PRO A 130 -4.24 14.42 -15.65
C PRO A 130 -3.90 15.04 -14.30
N CYS A 131 -2.80 14.60 -13.65
CA CYS A 131 -2.47 15.03 -12.29
C CYS A 131 -2.01 16.51 -12.25
N HIS A 132 -1.05 16.88 -13.10
CA HIS A 132 -0.45 18.23 -13.09
C HIS A 132 -0.21 18.77 -14.51
N GLY A 133 -0.78 18.16 -15.53
CA GLY A 133 -0.79 18.70 -16.88
C GLY A 133 0.46 18.46 -17.73
N SER A 134 1.41 17.62 -17.28
CA SER A 134 2.58 17.29 -18.13
C SER A 134 2.16 16.73 -19.48
N GLY A 135 2.78 17.24 -20.55
CA GLY A 135 2.54 16.82 -21.93
C GLY A 135 3.73 16.10 -22.54
N PHE A 136 3.46 15.00 -23.27
CA PHE A 136 4.50 14.25 -23.98
C PHE A 136 4.03 13.98 -25.41
N TYR A 137 4.95 14.11 -26.36
CA TYR A 137 4.72 13.67 -27.73
C TYR A 137 4.52 12.16 -27.80
N ARG A 138 4.02 11.65 -28.92
CA ARG A 138 3.90 10.22 -29.18
C ARG A 138 5.22 9.47 -28.98
N THR A 139 6.35 10.12 -29.28
CA THR A 139 7.69 9.58 -29.06
C THR A 139 8.06 9.39 -27.59
N GLY A 140 7.30 9.98 -26.67
CA GLY A 140 7.58 10.00 -25.23
C GLY A 140 8.36 11.24 -24.77
N VAL A 141 8.83 12.09 -25.69
CA VAL A 141 9.54 13.33 -25.34
C VAL A 141 8.58 14.33 -24.72
N ASN A 142 8.94 14.89 -23.57
CA ASN A 142 8.15 15.92 -22.91
C ASN A 142 8.26 17.27 -23.62
N PHE A 143 7.12 17.93 -23.77
CA PHE A 143 7.06 19.29 -24.35
C PHE A 143 6.42 20.30 -23.40
N GLU A 144 5.73 19.80 -22.36
CA GLU A 144 5.03 20.61 -21.37
C GLU A 144 5.27 20.06 -19.97
N GLY A 145 5.67 20.97 -19.05
CA GLY A 145 5.94 20.61 -17.66
C GLY A 145 4.69 20.31 -16.85
N PRO A 146 4.86 19.86 -15.58
CA PRO A 146 6.09 19.87 -14.80
C PRO A 146 7.03 18.65 -14.93
N ALA A 147 6.75 17.68 -15.82
CA ALA A 147 7.65 16.54 -16.01
C ALA A 147 9.05 16.99 -16.44
N PRO A 148 10.12 16.59 -15.72
CA PRO A 148 11.47 17.10 -15.95
C PRO A 148 12.18 16.40 -17.12
N ARG A 149 11.72 15.25 -17.58
CA ARG A 149 12.38 14.42 -18.59
C ARG A 149 11.38 13.59 -19.39
N PRO A 150 11.79 13.04 -20.55
CA PRO A 150 10.96 12.13 -21.35
C PRO A 150 10.48 10.89 -20.60
N LEU A 151 9.47 10.23 -21.14
CA LEU A 151 9.04 8.91 -20.68
C LEU A 151 10.14 7.88 -20.94
N GLU A 152 10.24 6.89 -20.06
CA GLU A 152 11.20 5.81 -20.23
C GLU A 152 10.70 4.80 -21.25
N ARG A 153 11.63 4.22 -22.05
CA ARG A 153 11.33 3.07 -22.90
C ARG A 153 11.66 1.78 -22.14
N ALA A 154 10.78 0.78 -22.27
CA ALA A 154 11.08 -0.58 -21.85
C ALA A 154 11.85 -1.32 -22.96
N ARG A 155 12.60 -2.35 -22.58
CA ARG A 155 13.22 -3.25 -23.57
C ARG A 155 12.14 -3.90 -24.40
N ILE A 156 12.35 -3.94 -25.73
CA ILE A 156 11.48 -4.57 -26.70
C ILE A 156 12.31 -5.46 -27.64
N SER A 157 11.82 -6.68 -27.87
CA SER A 157 12.46 -7.66 -28.75
C SER A 157 11.41 -8.58 -29.37
N LEU A 158 11.78 -9.39 -30.34
CA LEU A 158 10.97 -10.53 -30.80
C LEU A 158 11.32 -11.76 -29.98
N ALA A 159 10.30 -12.48 -29.53
CA ALA A 159 10.42 -13.81 -28.97
C ALA A 159 10.60 -14.87 -30.06
N ASP A 160 11.02 -16.09 -29.70
CA ASP A 160 11.25 -17.20 -30.63
C ASP A 160 10.01 -17.58 -31.44
N ASP A 161 8.82 -17.28 -30.93
CA ASP A 161 7.53 -17.52 -31.59
C ASP A 161 7.06 -16.37 -32.48
N GLY A 162 7.87 -15.32 -32.64
CA GLY A 162 7.57 -14.14 -33.46
C GLY A 162 6.69 -13.10 -32.79
N GLN A 163 6.32 -13.28 -31.51
CA GLN A 163 5.59 -12.27 -30.74
C GLN A 163 6.54 -11.18 -30.23
N ILE A 164 5.99 -9.98 -30.08
CA ILE A 164 6.70 -8.88 -29.40
C ILE A 164 6.83 -9.20 -27.92
N LEU A 165 8.06 -9.24 -27.42
CA LEU A 165 8.38 -9.41 -26.00
C LEU A 165 8.80 -8.05 -25.42
N VAL A 166 8.09 -7.61 -24.40
CA VAL A 166 8.42 -6.38 -23.66
C VAL A 166 8.91 -6.75 -22.28
N ASP A 167 10.05 -6.18 -21.88
CA ASP A 167 10.66 -6.39 -20.57
C ASP A 167 10.86 -5.04 -19.86
N LYS A 168 10.09 -4.79 -18.82
CA LYS A 168 10.12 -3.55 -18.02
C LYS A 168 11.24 -3.51 -16.99
N SER A 169 11.92 -4.62 -16.76
CA SER A 169 13.05 -4.66 -15.83
C SER A 169 14.24 -3.83 -16.35
N VAL A 170 14.30 -3.66 -17.69
CA VAL A 170 15.30 -2.83 -18.36
C VAL A 170 14.63 -1.60 -18.95
N LYS A 171 15.08 -0.43 -18.51
CA LYS A 171 14.55 0.87 -18.89
C LYS A 171 15.63 1.70 -19.59
N TYR A 172 15.23 2.41 -20.62
CA TYR A 172 16.09 3.27 -21.41
C TYR A 172 15.67 4.72 -21.27
N GLN A 173 16.60 5.60 -20.93
CA GLN A 173 16.38 7.02 -20.71
C GLN A 173 16.96 7.84 -21.86
N GLN A 174 16.14 8.71 -22.45
CA GLN A 174 16.52 9.52 -23.60
C GLN A 174 17.65 10.49 -23.27
N GLU A 175 17.59 11.13 -22.13
CA GLU A 175 18.59 12.10 -21.67
C GLU A 175 19.99 11.51 -21.45
N LYS A 176 20.08 10.16 -21.37
CA LYS A 176 21.35 9.43 -21.31
C LYS A 176 21.82 8.92 -22.67
N GLY A 177 21.06 9.21 -23.74
CA GLY A 177 21.33 8.65 -25.07
C GLY A 177 21.00 7.17 -25.22
N GLU A 178 20.27 6.59 -24.26
CA GLU A 178 20.00 5.14 -24.22
C GLU A 178 18.95 4.70 -25.25
N TRP A 179 18.25 5.62 -25.90
CA TRP A 179 17.29 5.28 -26.96
C TRP A 179 17.94 4.80 -28.25
N GLU A 180 19.24 4.99 -28.41
CA GLU A 180 20.04 4.47 -29.52
C GLU A 180 20.58 3.04 -29.24
N ILE A 181 20.42 2.55 -28.00
CA ILE A 181 20.94 1.24 -27.61
C ILE A 181 20.00 0.13 -28.15
N PRO A 182 20.54 -0.97 -28.66
CA PRO A 182 19.75 -2.12 -29.07
C PRO A 182 18.80 -2.61 -27.95
N GLY A 183 17.54 -2.84 -28.31
CA GLY A 183 16.49 -3.21 -27.36
C GLY A 183 15.62 -2.04 -26.87
N SER A 184 16.01 -0.79 -27.10
CA SER A 184 15.13 0.37 -26.90
C SER A 184 14.14 0.54 -28.04
N PHE A 185 14.46 -0.02 -29.20
CA PHE A 185 13.69 -0.02 -30.42
C PHE A 185 13.82 -1.39 -31.13
N LEU A 186 12.70 -1.92 -31.63
CA LEU A 186 12.61 -3.14 -32.39
C LEU A 186 12.39 -2.81 -33.87
N HIS A 187 13.37 -3.11 -34.70
CA HIS A 187 13.23 -3.00 -36.15
C HIS A 187 12.48 -4.20 -36.73
N VAL A 188 11.47 -3.94 -37.56
CA VAL A 188 10.64 -4.96 -38.23
C VAL A 188 10.35 -4.53 -39.65
#